data_e4d287897cd5eed0014257dacc1e7aed
#
_entry.id   e4d287897cd5eed0014257dacc1e7aed
#
_cell.length_a   1.000
_cell.length_b   1.000
_cell.length_c   1.000
_cell.angle_alpha   90.00
_cell.angle_beta   90.00
_cell.angle_gamma   90.00
#
_symmetry.space_group_name_H-M   'P 1'
#
loop_
_entity.id
_entity.type
_entity.pdbx_description
1 polymer ?
#
loop_
_entity_poly.entity_id
_entity_poly.type
_entity_poly.pdbx_seq_one_letter_code
_entity_poly.pdbx_strand_id
1 'polypeptide(L)'
;MMDSTTVIITTTDNRVLLQKRDENPDIEYSGCYSLVSGYLEEEETPLDGIIRELKEEFEHKKSSKVHFSSITYLGSEYRADYDRWEYIHHTYLMDDAADIRILEGESFVLLDMDECLRLENLAPHHKLFLLKYRAGLCKIDVREQSKKMFDEITVRDLIKVE
;
A
#
# COMPACT_ATOMS: atom_id res chain seq x y z
N MET A 1 4.33 20.44 2.64
CA MET A 1 3.78 19.17 3.13
C MET A 1 3.99 18.09 2.08
N MET A 2 4.51 16.94 2.47
CA MET A 2 4.79 15.86 1.53
C MET A 2 3.55 15.02 1.27
N ASP A 3 3.35 14.66 0.01
CA ASP A 3 2.33 13.69 -0.36
C ASP A 3 2.74 12.29 0.08
N SER A 4 1.81 11.39 0.13
CA SER A 4 2.07 10.00 0.51
C SER A 4 1.56 9.02 -0.52
N THR A 5 2.06 7.81 -0.45
CA THR A 5 1.68 6.71 -1.33
C THR A 5 1.33 5.50 -0.47
N THR A 6 0.31 4.76 -0.88
CA THR A 6 -0.24 3.63 -0.13
C THR A 6 -0.50 2.49 -1.09
N VAL A 7 -0.28 1.26 -0.63
CA VAL A 7 -0.56 0.08 -1.44
C VAL A 7 -1.43 -0.91 -0.67
N ILE A 8 -2.49 -1.36 -1.32
CA ILE A 8 -3.30 -2.49 -0.85
C ILE A 8 -2.65 -3.75 -1.40
N ILE A 9 -2.16 -4.60 -0.51
CA ILE A 9 -1.51 -5.86 -0.88
C ILE A 9 -2.48 -6.98 -0.58
N THR A 10 -2.83 -7.77 -1.60
CA THR A 10 -3.67 -8.95 -1.41
C THR A 10 -2.92 -10.20 -1.83
N THR A 11 -3.35 -11.34 -1.33
CA THR A 11 -2.85 -12.64 -1.76
C THR A 11 -3.73 -13.19 -2.88
N THR A 12 -3.26 -14.23 -3.56
CA THR A 12 -4.03 -14.86 -4.63
C THR A 12 -5.32 -15.53 -4.12
N ASP A 13 -5.40 -15.81 -2.82
CA ASP A 13 -6.61 -16.30 -2.16
C ASP A 13 -7.43 -15.18 -1.48
N ASN A 14 -7.24 -13.93 -1.92
CA ASN A 14 -8.01 -12.76 -1.51
C ASN A 14 -7.91 -12.37 -0.03
N ARG A 15 -6.77 -12.61 0.60
CA ARG A 15 -6.49 -12.05 1.92
C ARG A 15 -5.73 -10.74 1.78
N VAL A 16 -5.96 -9.82 2.69
CA VAL A 16 -5.31 -8.51 2.73
C VAL A 16 -4.16 -8.54 3.71
N LEU A 17 -3.02 -8.00 3.30
CA LEU A 17 -1.88 -7.84 4.18
C LEU A 17 -1.99 -6.52 4.94
N LEU A 18 -1.99 -6.61 6.26
CA LEU A 18 -1.93 -5.46 7.15
C LEU A 18 -0.67 -5.53 8.01
N GLN A 19 -0.08 -4.40 8.23
CA GLN A 19 1.10 -4.22 9.04
C GLN A 19 0.68 -3.68 10.42
N LYS A 20 1.24 -4.26 11.48
CA LYS A 20 1.04 -3.73 12.84
C LYS A 20 2.09 -2.66 13.08
N ARG A 21 1.66 -1.42 13.28
CA ARG A 21 2.57 -0.31 13.53
C ARG A 21 3.09 -0.34 14.95
N ASP A 22 4.29 0.19 15.14
CA ASP A 22 4.89 0.29 16.47
C ASP A 22 4.04 1.15 17.41
N GLU A 23 4.05 0.83 18.68
CA GLU A 23 3.43 1.66 19.72
C GLU A 23 4.38 2.81 20.09
N ASN A 24 4.41 3.81 19.22
CA ASN A 24 5.23 5.01 19.40
C ASN A 24 4.32 6.22 19.19
N PRO A 25 4.11 7.06 20.23
CA PRO A 25 3.20 8.20 20.11
C PRO A 25 3.63 9.25 19.08
N ASP A 26 4.88 9.20 18.62
CA ASP A 26 5.39 10.14 17.64
C ASP A 26 5.08 9.76 16.19
N ILE A 27 4.53 8.58 15.93
CA ILE A 27 4.15 8.15 14.58
C ILE A 27 2.65 8.19 14.38
N GLU A 28 2.25 8.42 13.14
CA GLU A 28 0.85 8.37 12.74
C GLU A 28 0.30 6.94 12.89
N TYR A 29 -0.91 6.82 13.40
CA TYR A 29 -1.57 5.52 13.62
C TYR A 29 -0.80 4.57 14.54
N SER A 30 -0.16 5.11 15.59
CA SER A 30 0.58 4.31 16.58
C SER A 30 -0.24 3.12 17.07
N GLY A 31 0.37 1.92 17.03
CA GLY A 31 -0.26 0.69 17.53
C GLY A 31 -1.41 0.17 16.68
N CYS A 32 -1.76 0.84 15.59
CA CYS A 32 -2.84 0.41 14.70
C CYS A 32 -2.35 -0.59 13.64
N TYR A 33 -3.28 -1.36 13.09
CA TYR A 33 -3.06 -2.06 11.85
C TYR A 33 -3.23 -1.08 10.68
N SER A 34 -2.40 -1.20 9.67
CA SER A 34 -2.41 -0.29 8.53
C SER A 34 -1.99 -0.98 7.24
N LEU A 35 -2.34 -0.36 6.13
CA LEU A 35 -1.75 -0.69 4.83
C LEU A 35 -0.29 -0.21 4.81
N VAL A 36 0.49 -0.73 3.90
CA VAL A 36 1.86 -0.24 3.66
C VAL A 36 1.77 1.12 2.98
N SER A 37 2.39 2.11 3.58
CA SER A 37 2.37 3.49 3.08
C SER A 37 3.61 4.25 3.53
N GLY A 38 3.89 5.34 2.87
CA GLY A 38 4.98 6.22 3.23
C GLY A 38 4.92 7.55 2.50
N TYR A 39 5.73 8.50 2.96
CA TYR A 39 5.86 9.79 2.30
C TYR A 39 6.68 9.68 1.03
N LEU A 40 6.29 10.44 0.01
CA LEU A 40 7.07 10.54 -1.20
C LEU A 40 8.32 11.40 -0.94
N GLU A 41 9.44 10.95 -1.46
CA GLU A 41 10.66 11.73 -1.48
C GLU A 41 10.60 12.76 -2.62
N GLU A 42 11.48 13.75 -2.56
CA GLU A 42 11.55 14.78 -3.59
C GLU A 42 11.76 14.16 -4.97
N GLU A 43 10.96 14.61 -5.93
CA GLU A 43 10.97 14.12 -7.32
C GLU A 43 10.60 12.64 -7.50
N GLU A 44 10.15 11.98 -6.46
CA GLU A 44 9.73 10.59 -6.54
C GLU A 44 8.32 10.48 -7.09
N THR A 45 8.11 9.57 -8.05
CA THR A 45 6.75 9.26 -8.50
C THR A 45 6.04 8.37 -7.47
N PRO A 46 4.70 8.37 -7.42
CA PRO A 46 3.99 7.46 -6.53
C PRO A 46 4.35 6.00 -6.69
N LEU A 47 4.55 5.53 -7.92
CA LEU A 47 4.98 4.15 -8.17
C LEU A 47 6.36 3.87 -7.59
N ASP A 48 7.32 4.76 -7.83
CA ASP A 48 8.69 4.60 -7.30
C ASP A 48 8.67 4.60 -5.77
N GLY A 49 7.81 5.43 -5.18
CA GLY A 49 7.61 5.45 -3.74
C GLY A 49 7.10 4.12 -3.20
N ILE A 50 6.11 3.52 -3.85
CA ILE A 50 5.61 2.20 -3.46
C ILE A 50 6.68 1.13 -3.59
N ILE A 51 7.44 1.14 -4.67
CA ILE A 51 8.51 0.16 -4.87
C ILE A 51 9.56 0.30 -3.77
N ARG A 52 9.93 1.51 -3.43
CA ARG A 52 10.87 1.78 -2.34
C ARG A 52 10.31 1.29 -1.00
N GLU A 53 9.07 1.64 -0.68
CA GLU A 53 8.43 1.23 0.57
C GLU A 53 8.35 -0.30 0.69
N LEU A 54 7.98 -0.99 -0.39
CA LEU A 54 7.92 -2.46 -0.37
C LEU A 54 9.29 -3.08 -0.10
N LYS A 55 10.36 -2.49 -0.63
CA LYS A 55 11.72 -2.95 -0.36
C LYS A 55 12.18 -2.67 1.06
N GLU A 56 11.75 -1.54 1.62
CA GLU A 56 12.11 -1.15 2.99
C GLU A 56 11.35 -1.99 4.04
N GLU A 57 10.13 -2.40 3.73
CA GLU A 57 9.24 -3.06 4.68
C GLU A 57 9.40 -4.58 4.72
N PHE A 58 9.77 -5.20 3.60
CA PHE A 58 9.73 -6.65 3.47
C PHE A 58 11.01 -7.24 2.90
N GLU A 59 11.34 -8.43 3.38
CA GLU A 59 12.46 -9.24 2.90
C GLU A 59 12.03 -10.69 2.77
N HIS A 60 12.48 -11.35 1.73
CA HIS A 60 12.32 -12.79 1.59
C HIS A 60 13.41 -13.49 2.39
N LYS A 61 13.05 -14.46 3.21
CA LYS A 61 13.96 -15.14 4.14
C LYS A 61 15.14 -15.85 3.44
N LYS A 62 14.96 -16.28 2.20
CA LYS A 62 15.97 -17.01 1.43
C LYS A 62 16.68 -16.16 0.38
N SER A 63 15.93 -15.37 -0.38
CA SER A 63 16.47 -14.66 -1.55
C SER A 63 16.58 -13.14 -1.37
N SER A 64 16.19 -12.62 -0.21
CA SER A 64 16.11 -11.19 0.11
C SER A 64 15.05 -10.42 -0.67
N LYS A 65 14.67 -10.86 -1.87
CA LYS A 65 13.72 -10.15 -2.72
C LYS A 65 12.33 -10.78 -2.66
N VAL A 66 11.33 -10.01 -2.23
CA VAL A 66 9.92 -10.41 -2.24
C VAL A 66 9.34 -10.14 -3.62
N HIS A 67 8.53 -11.06 -4.12
CA HIS A 67 7.89 -10.97 -5.42
C HIS A 67 6.46 -10.46 -5.29
N PHE A 68 6.19 -9.36 -5.96
CA PHE A 68 4.84 -8.80 -6.11
C PHE A 68 4.46 -8.84 -7.58
N SER A 69 3.16 -8.94 -7.86
CA SER A 69 2.65 -8.77 -9.22
C SER A 69 2.80 -7.32 -9.68
N SER A 70 2.38 -7.01 -10.89
CA SER A 70 2.33 -5.63 -11.34
C SER A 70 1.49 -4.78 -10.39
N ILE A 71 1.94 -3.55 -10.18
CA ILE A 71 1.29 -2.59 -9.28
C ILE A 71 0.31 -1.75 -10.09
N THR A 72 -0.95 -1.76 -9.68
CA THR A 72 -2.00 -1.00 -10.35
C THR A 72 -2.28 0.29 -9.58
N TYR A 73 -2.27 1.41 -10.26
CA TYR A 73 -2.70 2.68 -9.69
C TYR A 73 -4.23 2.73 -9.62
N LEU A 74 -4.78 2.96 -8.42
CA LEU A 74 -6.23 2.98 -8.22
C LEU A 74 -6.81 4.40 -8.20
N GLY A 75 -6.03 5.38 -7.83
CA GLY A 75 -6.49 6.75 -7.74
C GLY A 75 -5.79 7.52 -6.63
N SER A 76 -6.22 8.75 -6.44
CA SER A 76 -5.68 9.61 -5.41
C SER A 76 -6.80 10.23 -4.59
N GLU A 77 -6.51 10.53 -3.34
CA GLU A 77 -7.41 11.22 -2.43
C GLU A 77 -6.67 12.35 -1.73
N TYR A 78 -7.35 13.49 -1.60
CA TYR A 78 -6.82 14.60 -0.83
C TYR A 78 -7.24 14.46 0.63
N ARG A 79 -6.26 14.53 1.52
CA ARG A 79 -6.50 14.53 2.97
C ARG A 79 -6.38 15.97 3.48
N ALA A 80 -7.53 16.59 3.71
CA ALA A 80 -7.59 17.96 4.19
C ALA A 80 -6.99 18.14 5.59
N ASP A 81 -7.07 17.10 6.42
CA ASP A 81 -6.53 17.12 7.79
C ASP A 81 -5.00 17.20 7.82
N TYR A 82 -4.33 16.75 6.76
CA TYR A 82 -2.87 16.82 6.65
C TYR A 82 -2.40 17.65 5.46
N ASP A 83 -3.34 18.22 4.71
CA ASP A 83 -3.06 19.02 3.51
C ASP A 83 -2.10 18.30 2.56
N ARG A 84 -2.46 17.07 2.21
CA ARG A 84 -1.63 16.26 1.32
C ARG A 84 -2.49 15.35 0.44
N TRP A 85 -1.93 14.95 -0.69
CA TRP A 85 -2.49 13.90 -1.54
C TRP A 85 -1.98 12.53 -1.09
N GLU A 86 -2.84 11.54 -1.18
CA GLU A 86 -2.49 10.14 -1.03
C GLU A 86 -2.78 9.40 -2.32
N TYR A 87 -1.78 8.70 -2.83
CA TYR A 87 -1.85 7.94 -4.08
C TYR A 87 -2.00 6.46 -3.73
N ILE A 88 -3.08 5.84 -4.21
CA ILE A 88 -3.50 4.51 -3.79
C ILE A 88 -3.25 3.50 -4.90
N HIS A 89 -2.65 2.38 -4.53
CA HIS A 89 -2.24 1.32 -5.45
C HIS A 89 -2.71 -0.03 -4.94
N HIS A 90 -2.68 -1.02 -5.82
CA HIS A 90 -2.91 -2.41 -5.47
C HIS A 90 -1.84 -3.31 -6.11
N THR A 91 -1.45 -4.35 -5.39
CA THR A 91 -0.59 -5.41 -5.92
C THR A 91 -0.93 -6.74 -5.25
N TYR A 92 -0.52 -7.83 -5.89
CA TYR A 92 -0.61 -9.17 -5.30
C TYR A 92 0.75 -9.58 -4.74
N LEU A 93 0.73 -10.15 -3.53
CA LEU A 93 1.87 -10.85 -2.98
C LEU A 93 1.95 -12.24 -3.65
N MET A 94 3.06 -12.52 -4.30
CA MET A 94 3.24 -13.76 -5.07
C MET A 94 3.99 -14.84 -4.29
N ASP A 95 4.72 -14.45 -3.25
CA ASP A 95 5.42 -15.39 -2.38
C ASP A 95 4.51 -15.92 -1.28
N ASP A 96 4.87 -17.08 -0.71
CA ASP A 96 4.22 -17.59 0.50
C ASP A 96 4.55 -16.66 1.68
N ALA A 97 3.53 -16.28 2.44
CA ALA A 97 3.71 -15.41 3.61
C ALA A 97 4.69 -15.98 4.63
N ALA A 98 4.80 -17.31 4.73
CA ALA A 98 5.75 -17.97 5.62
C ALA A 98 7.21 -17.66 5.27
N ASP A 99 7.49 -17.27 4.02
CA ASP A 99 8.82 -16.96 3.53
C ASP A 99 9.18 -15.49 3.64
N ILE A 100 8.29 -14.67 4.19
CA ILE A 100 8.46 -13.21 4.24
C ILE A 100 8.72 -12.76 5.65
N ARG A 101 9.65 -11.83 5.78
CA ARG A 101 9.98 -11.15 7.03
C ARG A 101 9.66 -9.67 6.90
N ILE A 102 9.03 -9.11 7.93
CA ILE A 102 8.86 -7.67 8.01
C ILE A 102 10.12 -7.03 8.58
N LEU A 103 10.53 -5.90 8.01
CA LEU A 103 11.74 -5.18 8.43
C LEU A 103 11.42 -3.98 9.31
N GLU A 104 10.22 -3.42 9.19
CA GLU A 104 9.74 -2.31 9.98
C GLU A 104 8.39 -2.64 10.60
N GLY A 105 8.10 -2.03 11.76
CA GLY A 105 6.89 -2.34 12.51
C GLY A 105 7.05 -3.59 13.36
N GLU A 106 5.99 -4.01 14.03
CA GLU A 106 6.01 -5.17 14.93
C GLU A 106 5.80 -6.49 14.19
N SER A 107 4.85 -6.51 13.26
CA SER A 107 4.45 -7.72 12.55
C SER A 107 3.53 -7.39 11.39
N PHE A 108 3.18 -8.40 10.61
CA PHE A 108 2.10 -8.30 9.64
C PHE A 108 1.14 -9.47 9.78
N VAL A 109 -0.08 -9.28 9.30
CA VAL A 109 -1.10 -10.32 9.27
C VAL A 109 -1.75 -10.39 7.89
N LEU A 110 -2.29 -11.55 7.57
CA LEU A 110 -3.12 -11.75 6.39
C LEU A 110 -4.53 -12.09 6.86
N LEU A 111 -5.48 -11.24 6.53
CA LEU A 111 -6.88 -11.38 6.93
C LEU A 111 -7.77 -11.24 5.71
N ASP A 112 -8.93 -11.91 5.70
CA ASP A 112 -9.89 -11.60 4.66
C ASP A 112 -10.45 -10.18 4.83
N MET A 113 -11.10 -9.66 3.80
CA MET A 113 -11.55 -8.26 3.80
C MET A 113 -12.50 -7.97 4.96
N ASP A 114 -13.43 -8.88 5.25
CA ASP A 114 -14.40 -8.66 6.34
C ASP A 114 -13.71 -8.65 7.70
N GLU A 115 -12.73 -9.52 7.91
CA GLU A 115 -11.92 -9.50 9.13
C GLU A 115 -11.16 -8.20 9.29
N CYS A 116 -10.56 -7.69 8.21
CA CYS A 116 -9.87 -6.39 8.22
C CYS A 116 -10.80 -5.27 8.67
N LEU A 117 -11.99 -5.23 8.08
CA LEU A 117 -12.95 -4.15 8.34
C LEU A 117 -13.59 -4.22 9.73
N ARG A 118 -13.50 -5.37 10.40
CA ARG A 118 -13.97 -5.52 11.78
C ARG A 118 -12.92 -5.18 12.83
N LEU A 119 -11.68 -4.94 12.44
CA LEU A 119 -10.64 -4.55 13.40
C LEU A 119 -10.96 -3.20 14.03
N GLU A 120 -10.92 -3.13 15.36
CA GLU A 120 -11.16 -1.89 16.09
C GLU A 120 -10.02 -0.88 15.90
N ASN A 121 -8.81 -1.40 15.73
CA ASN A 121 -7.61 -0.59 15.61
C ASN A 121 -7.02 -0.56 14.18
N LEU A 122 -7.88 -0.65 13.18
CA LEU A 122 -7.49 -0.38 11.80
C LEU A 122 -7.39 1.14 11.59
N ALA A 123 -6.30 1.59 10.96
CA ALA A 123 -6.09 3.01 10.67
C ALA A 123 -7.29 3.58 9.89
N PRO A 124 -7.93 4.68 10.37
CA PRO A 124 -9.22 5.14 9.81
C PRO A 124 -9.21 5.43 8.32
N HIS A 125 -8.18 6.10 7.81
CA HIS A 125 -8.08 6.38 6.38
C HIS A 125 -7.85 5.13 5.56
N HIS A 126 -7.07 4.19 6.08
CA HIS A 126 -6.82 2.92 5.41
C HIS A 126 -8.09 2.06 5.38
N LYS A 127 -8.91 2.13 6.42
CA LYS A 127 -10.23 1.51 6.41
C LYS A 127 -11.10 2.06 5.27
N LEU A 128 -11.09 3.38 5.08
CA LEU A 128 -11.82 4.01 3.99
C LEU A 128 -11.30 3.54 2.62
N PHE A 129 -9.99 3.42 2.45
CA PHE A 129 -9.40 2.92 1.21
C PHE A 129 -9.83 1.48 0.93
N LEU A 130 -9.84 0.63 1.95
CA LEU A 130 -10.28 -0.76 1.80
C LEU A 130 -11.77 -0.85 1.46
N LEU A 131 -12.61 -0.02 2.08
CA LEU A 131 -14.04 0.03 1.75
C LEU A 131 -14.26 0.44 0.29
N LYS A 132 -13.56 1.44 -0.18
CA LYS A 132 -13.63 1.89 -1.57
C LYS A 132 -13.12 0.83 -2.53
N TYR A 133 -12.02 0.19 -2.20
CA TYR A 133 -11.46 -0.89 -3.00
C TYR A 133 -12.46 -2.05 -3.15
N ARG A 134 -13.03 -2.50 -2.03
CA ARG A 134 -14.04 -3.57 -2.02
C ARG A 134 -15.26 -3.23 -2.88
N ALA A 135 -15.71 -1.99 -2.81
CA ALA A 135 -16.87 -1.52 -3.56
C ALA A 135 -16.57 -1.18 -5.03
N GLY A 136 -15.30 -1.28 -5.46
CA GLY A 136 -14.90 -0.86 -6.80
C GLY A 136 -14.94 0.65 -7.01
N LEU A 137 -14.89 1.43 -5.93
CA LEU A 137 -14.98 2.89 -5.98
C LEU A 137 -13.62 3.60 -6.01
N CYS A 138 -12.53 2.86 -5.85
CA CYS A 138 -11.20 3.38 -6.12
C CYS A 138 -11.05 3.48 -7.63
N LYS A 139 -11.31 4.66 -8.16
CA LYS A 139 -11.21 4.92 -9.60
C LYS A 139 -9.96 5.72 -9.89
N ILE A 140 -9.42 5.46 -11.07
CA ILE A 140 -8.31 6.25 -11.59
C ILE A 140 -8.79 7.69 -11.73
N ASP A 141 -8.04 8.62 -11.19
CA ASP A 141 -8.29 10.04 -11.38
C ASP A 141 -7.97 10.38 -12.82
N VAL A 142 -9.00 10.83 -13.55
CA VAL A 142 -8.90 11.12 -14.99
C VAL A 142 -8.39 12.53 -15.30
N ARG A 143 -7.97 13.31 -14.31
CA ARG A 143 -7.30 14.59 -14.57
C ARG A 143 -6.03 14.32 -15.37
N GLU A 144 -5.67 15.26 -16.24
CA GLU A 144 -4.60 15.03 -17.19
C GLU A 144 -3.26 14.58 -16.56
N GLN A 145 -2.87 15.21 -15.45
CA GLN A 145 -1.66 14.83 -14.74
C GLN A 145 -1.74 13.43 -14.17
N SER A 146 -2.88 13.10 -13.57
CA SER A 146 -3.11 11.78 -12.99
C SER A 146 -3.17 10.71 -14.08
N LYS A 147 -3.76 11.03 -15.22
CA LYS A 147 -3.80 10.11 -16.36
C LYS A 147 -2.39 9.82 -16.88
N LYS A 148 -1.57 10.85 -17.03
CA LYS A 148 -0.17 10.66 -17.45
C LYS A 148 0.58 9.79 -16.46
N MET A 149 0.45 10.04 -15.18
CA MET A 149 1.06 9.24 -14.12
C MET A 149 0.58 7.80 -14.17
N PHE A 150 -0.71 7.58 -14.36
CA PHE A 150 -1.28 6.25 -14.49
C PHE A 150 -0.72 5.50 -15.70
N ASP A 151 -0.61 6.15 -16.85
CA ASP A 151 -0.06 5.54 -18.05
C ASP A 151 1.40 5.12 -17.82
N GLU A 152 2.20 5.95 -17.16
CA GLU A 152 3.58 5.62 -16.80
C GLU A 152 3.65 4.42 -15.85
N ILE A 153 2.79 4.38 -14.83
CA ILE A 153 2.73 3.28 -13.88
C ILE A 153 2.35 1.99 -14.60
N THR A 154 1.35 2.02 -15.47
CA THR A 154 0.89 0.84 -16.21
C THR A 154 1.99 0.26 -17.08
N VAL A 155 2.75 1.11 -17.77
CA VAL A 155 3.90 0.67 -18.58
C VAL A 155 4.95 0.01 -17.71
N ARG A 156 5.28 0.61 -16.57
CA ARG A 156 6.25 0.05 -15.62
C ARG A 156 5.77 -1.27 -15.04
N ASP A 157 4.48 -1.39 -14.75
CA ASP A 157 3.89 -2.63 -14.24
C ASP A 157 4.08 -3.77 -15.24
N LEU A 158 3.83 -3.52 -16.51
CA LEU A 158 4.03 -4.51 -17.57
C LEU A 158 5.48 -4.97 -17.68
N ILE A 159 6.44 -4.08 -17.40
CA ILE A 159 7.86 -4.41 -17.39
C ILE A 159 8.24 -5.22 -16.15
N LYS A 160 7.55 -5.04 -15.04
CA LYS A 160 7.88 -5.63 -13.74
C LYS A 160 7.14 -6.89 -13.40
N VAL A 161 6.25 -7.34 -14.24
CA VAL A 161 5.55 -8.63 -14.05
C VAL A 161 6.61 -9.73 -14.08
N GLU A 162 6.70 -10.43 -13.00
CA GLU A 162 7.62 -11.53 -12.80
C GLU A 162 6.96 -12.86 -13.13
#